data_692e36a8a6a467ff25ffa10c3c735694
#
_entry.id   692e36a8a6a467ff25ffa10c3c735694
#
_cell.length_a   1.000
_cell.length_b   1.000
_cell.length_c   1.000
_cell.angle_alpha   90.00
_cell.angle_beta   90.00
_cell.angle_gamma   90.00
#
_symmetry.space_group_name_H-M   'P 1'
#
loop_
_entity.id
_entity.type
_entity.pdbx_description
1 polymer ?
#
loop_
_entity_poly.entity_id
_entity_poly.type
_entity_poly.pdbx_seq_one_letter_code
_entity_poly.pdbx_strand_id
1 'polypeptide(L)'
;GQAEEEAGSIAEKIVTGAKIKIDKGGVVKNLFYFSDLELQAAARAYLECEDPKKQVVAAVKELGKIVRDGVDISFFGRMVADSDLTLEGAAMFSHAISVNRVDNDLDFFTAVDDLKPREQTGSAHMGDLEFNTACYYRYVALNLDLLADGDHLGELSLEERRSAVETFLRACVTASPAARKNSMLANTLPGFILGIARR
;
A
#
# COMPACT_ATOMS: atom_id res chain seq x y z
N GLY A 1 21.24 -11.49 -17.83
CA GLY A 1 21.69 -11.76 -19.20
C GLY A 1 20.63 -11.40 -20.23
N GLN A 2 20.81 -11.85 -21.49
CA GLN A 2 19.88 -11.54 -22.60
C GLN A 2 18.40 -11.85 -22.28
N ALA A 3 18.11 -12.95 -21.58
CA ALA A 3 16.75 -13.32 -21.18
C ALA A 3 16.10 -12.33 -20.20
N GLU A 4 16.88 -11.74 -19.32
CA GLU A 4 16.40 -10.72 -18.36
C GLU A 4 16.11 -9.38 -19.04
N GLU A 5 16.94 -9.00 -20.01
CA GLU A 5 16.71 -7.79 -20.81
C GLU A 5 15.46 -7.91 -21.69
N GLU A 6 15.25 -9.10 -22.26
CA GLU A 6 14.07 -9.40 -23.08
C GLU A 6 12.80 -9.41 -22.22
N ALA A 7 12.81 -10.05 -21.04
CA ALA A 7 11.72 -10.04 -20.08
C ALA A 7 11.42 -8.64 -19.58
N GLY A 8 12.43 -7.83 -19.27
CA GLY A 8 12.28 -6.43 -18.91
C GLY A 8 11.60 -5.59 -19.99
N SER A 9 12.00 -5.77 -21.25
CA SER A 9 11.38 -5.08 -22.40
C SER A 9 9.90 -5.48 -22.60
N ILE A 10 9.55 -6.73 -22.35
CA ILE A 10 8.16 -7.22 -22.43
C ILE A 10 7.34 -6.61 -21.28
N ALA A 11 7.86 -6.65 -20.06
CA ALA A 11 7.20 -6.06 -18.90
C ALA A 11 6.92 -4.56 -19.10
N GLU A 12 7.91 -3.82 -19.63
CA GLU A 12 7.76 -2.39 -19.93
C GLU A 12 6.65 -2.11 -20.96
N LYS A 13 6.54 -2.96 -21.99
CA LYS A 13 5.45 -2.86 -22.98
C LYS A 13 4.07 -3.14 -22.36
N ILE A 14 3.94 -4.13 -21.48
CA ILE A 14 2.69 -4.47 -20.80
C ILE A 14 2.28 -3.32 -19.87
N VAL A 15 3.19 -2.83 -19.05
CA VAL A 15 2.97 -1.72 -18.11
C VAL A 15 2.56 -0.44 -18.86
N THR A 16 3.24 -0.12 -19.94
CA THR A 16 2.89 1.04 -20.79
C THR A 16 1.55 0.84 -21.48
N GLY A 17 1.25 -0.37 -21.94
CA GLY A 17 -0.05 -0.74 -22.50
C GLY A 17 -1.21 -0.61 -21.52
N ALA A 18 -0.96 -0.84 -20.22
CA ALA A 18 -1.88 -0.57 -19.12
C ALA A 18 -2.00 0.92 -18.76
N LYS A 19 -1.43 1.82 -19.56
CA LYS A 19 -1.38 3.28 -19.36
C LYS A 19 -0.60 3.73 -18.11
N ILE A 20 0.23 2.87 -17.58
CA ILE A 20 1.09 3.18 -16.43
C ILE A 20 2.33 3.92 -16.93
N LYS A 21 2.61 5.09 -16.36
CA LYS A 21 3.74 5.93 -16.76
C LYS A 21 5.05 5.41 -16.16
N ILE A 22 6.05 5.22 -17.02
CA ILE A 22 7.40 4.80 -16.64
C ILE A 22 8.35 5.97 -16.90
N ASP A 23 9.37 6.14 -16.08
CA ASP A 23 10.45 7.10 -16.28
C ASP A 23 11.55 6.54 -17.24
N LYS A 24 12.57 7.36 -17.52
CA LYS A 24 13.67 6.95 -18.40
C LYS A 24 14.54 5.82 -17.85
N GLY A 25 14.39 5.47 -16.59
CA GLY A 25 15.10 4.38 -15.91
C GLY A 25 14.30 3.08 -15.81
N GLY A 26 13.13 3.01 -16.45
CA GLY A 26 12.25 1.82 -16.36
C GLY A 26 11.47 1.73 -15.05
N VAL A 27 11.49 2.77 -14.21
CA VAL A 27 10.79 2.82 -12.93
C VAL A 27 9.41 3.44 -13.12
N VAL A 28 8.38 2.81 -12.55
CA VAL A 28 7.03 3.35 -12.56
C VAL A 28 6.95 4.65 -11.75
N LYS A 29 6.31 5.68 -12.32
CA LYS A 29 6.19 6.99 -11.64
C LYS A 29 5.25 6.97 -10.44
N ASN A 30 4.29 6.07 -10.45
CA ASN A 30 3.33 5.90 -9.35
C ASN A 30 3.49 4.49 -8.79
N LEU A 31 3.26 4.33 -7.50
CA LEU A 31 3.27 3.02 -6.87
C LEU A 31 2.06 2.21 -7.34
N PHE A 32 2.32 0.99 -7.79
CA PHE A 32 1.31 0.04 -8.23
C PHE A 32 1.44 -1.26 -7.45
N TYR A 33 0.30 -1.85 -7.11
CA TYR A 33 0.23 -3.16 -6.50
C TYR A 33 -0.44 -4.13 -7.46
N PHE A 34 0.28 -5.17 -7.84
CA PHE A 34 -0.25 -6.31 -8.58
C PHE A 34 -0.06 -7.56 -7.74
N SER A 35 -1.02 -8.47 -7.82
CA SER A 35 -0.85 -9.80 -7.26
C SER A 35 0.04 -10.66 -8.16
N ASP A 36 0.66 -11.68 -7.59
CA ASP A 36 1.50 -12.61 -8.37
C ASP A 36 0.67 -13.36 -9.42
N LEU A 37 -0.58 -13.71 -9.12
CA LEU A 37 -1.47 -14.37 -10.07
C LEU A 37 -1.85 -13.46 -11.24
N GLU A 38 -2.09 -12.16 -11.00
CA GLU A 38 -2.31 -11.19 -12.07
C GLU A 38 -1.11 -11.11 -13.02
N LEU A 39 0.09 -11.01 -12.45
CA LEU A 39 1.32 -10.95 -13.25
C LEU A 39 1.56 -12.24 -14.05
N GLN A 40 1.32 -13.39 -13.42
CA GLN A 40 1.42 -14.68 -14.12
C GLN A 40 0.38 -14.84 -15.23
N ALA A 41 -0.86 -14.42 -15.00
CA ALA A 41 -1.91 -14.46 -16.01
C ALA A 41 -1.59 -13.53 -17.19
N ALA A 42 -1.14 -12.32 -16.92
CA ALA A 42 -0.70 -11.39 -17.96
C ALA A 42 0.48 -11.94 -18.78
N ALA A 43 1.48 -12.53 -18.11
CA ALA A 43 2.63 -13.14 -18.79
C ALA A 43 2.20 -14.32 -19.67
N ARG A 44 1.32 -15.20 -19.20
CA ARG A 44 0.78 -16.31 -19.98
C ARG A 44 0.00 -15.80 -21.18
N ALA A 45 -0.91 -14.87 -21.00
CA ALA A 45 -1.71 -14.30 -22.10
C ALA A 45 -0.83 -13.63 -23.16
N TYR A 46 0.28 -13.02 -22.76
CA TYR A 46 1.28 -12.49 -23.70
C TYR A 46 1.93 -13.60 -24.52
N LEU A 47 2.39 -14.67 -23.85
CA LEU A 47 3.13 -15.76 -24.51
C LEU A 47 2.24 -16.65 -25.40
N GLU A 48 0.98 -16.87 -24.99
CA GLU A 48 0.01 -17.72 -25.72
C GLU A 48 -0.66 -17.00 -26.88
N CYS A 49 -0.55 -15.67 -26.96
CA CYS A 49 -1.15 -14.90 -28.06
C CYS A 49 -0.32 -15.04 -29.33
N GLU A 50 -0.85 -15.71 -30.35
CA GLU A 50 -0.18 -15.95 -31.63
C GLU A 50 0.01 -14.68 -32.48
N ASP A 51 -0.84 -13.67 -32.28
CA ASP A 51 -0.75 -12.40 -33.02
C ASP A 51 0.16 -11.40 -32.27
N PRO A 52 1.38 -11.12 -32.77
CA PRO A 52 2.32 -10.21 -32.10
C PRO A 52 1.78 -8.81 -31.84
N LYS A 53 0.80 -8.36 -32.66
CA LYS A 53 0.18 -7.04 -32.51
C LYS A 53 -0.82 -6.98 -31.38
N LYS A 54 -1.31 -8.13 -30.92
CA LYS A 54 -2.32 -8.25 -29.86
C LYS A 54 -1.77 -8.74 -28.53
N GLN A 55 -0.53 -9.20 -28.48
CA GLN A 55 0.11 -9.75 -27.27
C GLN A 55 -0.01 -8.81 -26.05
N VAL A 56 0.36 -7.56 -26.22
CA VAL A 56 0.27 -6.56 -25.14
C VAL A 56 -1.19 -6.35 -24.70
N VAL A 57 -2.11 -6.28 -25.65
CA VAL A 57 -3.55 -6.09 -25.35
C VAL A 57 -4.10 -7.31 -24.61
N ALA A 58 -3.69 -8.52 -25.00
CA ALA A 58 -4.09 -9.76 -24.31
C ALA A 58 -3.59 -9.76 -22.86
N ALA A 59 -2.32 -9.44 -22.64
CA ALA A 59 -1.74 -9.36 -21.32
C ALA A 59 -2.42 -8.31 -20.42
N VAL A 60 -2.63 -7.10 -20.92
CA VAL A 60 -3.28 -6.01 -20.19
C VAL A 60 -4.71 -6.36 -19.77
N LYS A 61 -5.43 -7.13 -20.58
CA LYS A 61 -6.79 -7.59 -20.25
C LYS A 61 -6.85 -8.55 -19.05
N GLU A 62 -5.76 -9.21 -18.73
CA GLU A 62 -5.68 -10.11 -17.57
C GLU A 62 -5.33 -9.39 -16.27
N LEU A 63 -4.73 -8.19 -16.36
CA LEU A 63 -4.47 -7.37 -15.18
C LEU A 63 -5.81 -6.90 -14.58
N GLY A 64 -5.92 -6.96 -13.27
CA GLY A 64 -7.11 -6.53 -12.54
C GLY A 64 -8.23 -7.56 -12.41
N LYS A 65 -8.11 -8.73 -13.07
CA LYS A 65 -9.16 -9.76 -13.04
C LYS A 65 -9.01 -10.77 -11.88
N ILE A 66 -7.81 -10.96 -11.38
CA ILE A 66 -7.51 -12.00 -10.40
C ILE A 66 -6.89 -11.35 -9.18
N VAL A 67 -7.67 -11.16 -8.12
CA VAL A 67 -7.18 -10.61 -6.82
C VAL A 67 -7.15 -11.68 -5.74
N ARG A 68 -7.35 -12.95 -6.10
CA ARG A 68 -7.49 -14.05 -5.15
C ARG A 68 -6.32 -14.22 -4.18
N ASP A 69 -5.10 -13.95 -4.61
CA ASP A 69 -3.89 -13.93 -3.78
C ASP A 69 -3.55 -12.51 -3.26
N GLY A 70 -4.20 -11.48 -3.78
CA GLY A 70 -4.05 -10.09 -3.36
C GLY A 70 -4.99 -9.74 -2.20
N VAL A 71 -4.88 -10.45 -1.09
CA VAL A 71 -5.73 -10.22 0.10
C VAL A 71 -5.64 -8.79 0.60
N ASP A 72 -4.45 -8.20 0.58
CA ASP A 72 -4.20 -6.80 0.90
C ASP A 72 -4.89 -5.84 -0.09
N ILE A 73 -4.89 -6.14 -1.39
CA ILE A 73 -5.60 -5.35 -2.39
C ILE A 73 -7.11 -5.38 -2.13
N SER A 74 -7.66 -6.53 -1.73
CA SER A 74 -9.08 -6.65 -1.38
C SER A 74 -9.45 -5.85 -0.13
N PHE A 75 -8.57 -5.78 0.87
CA PHE A 75 -8.82 -4.99 2.07
C PHE A 75 -8.62 -3.50 1.85
N PHE A 76 -7.51 -3.09 1.24
CA PHE A 76 -7.11 -1.68 1.17
C PHE A 76 -7.50 -1.00 -0.14
N GLY A 77 -7.88 -1.78 -1.14
CA GLY A 77 -8.19 -1.29 -2.47
C GLY A 77 -6.96 -1.01 -3.31
N ARG A 78 -7.22 -0.72 -4.56
CA ARG A 78 -6.23 -0.28 -5.53
C ARG A 78 -6.77 0.90 -6.31
N MET A 79 -6.10 2.02 -6.23
CA MET A 79 -6.48 3.21 -6.98
C MET A 79 -5.46 3.48 -8.09
N VAL A 80 -5.95 3.46 -9.32
CA VAL A 80 -5.13 3.71 -10.50
C VAL A 80 -5.78 4.81 -11.33
N ALA A 81 -5.14 5.97 -11.37
CA ALA A 81 -5.60 7.06 -12.22
C ALA A 81 -5.50 6.65 -13.69
N ASP A 82 -6.56 6.92 -14.44
CA ASP A 82 -6.66 6.69 -15.90
C ASP A 82 -6.66 5.21 -16.34
N SER A 83 -6.98 4.25 -15.46
CA SER A 83 -7.08 2.85 -15.83
C SER A 83 -8.29 2.14 -15.16
N ASP A 84 -8.75 1.08 -15.81
CA ASP A 84 -9.83 0.21 -15.30
C ASP A 84 -9.38 -0.76 -14.20
N LEU A 85 -8.15 -0.57 -13.67
CA LEU A 85 -7.55 -1.42 -12.64
C LEU A 85 -7.90 -0.99 -11.21
N THR A 86 -8.80 -0.03 -11.05
CA THR A 86 -9.23 0.45 -9.73
C THR A 86 -10.10 -0.60 -9.05
N LEU A 87 -9.80 -0.89 -7.78
CA LEU A 87 -10.60 -1.75 -6.92
C LEU A 87 -10.93 -1.01 -5.62
N GLU A 88 -12.19 -1.00 -5.22
CA GLU A 88 -12.62 -0.42 -3.95
C GLU A 88 -12.15 -1.31 -2.79
N GLY A 89 -11.59 -0.71 -1.73
CA GLY A 89 -11.16 -1.45 -0.55
C GLY A 89 -12.33 -1.80 0.36
N ALA A 90 -12.36 -3.04 0.86
CA ALA A 90 -13.37 -3.48 1.82
C ALA A 90 -13.18 -2.91 3.23
N ALA A 91 -11.98 -2.40 3.56
CA ALA A 91 -11.64 -1.86 4.85
C ALA A 91 -11.66 -0.33 4.86
N MET A 92 -12.21 0.22 5.93
CA MET A 92 -12.29 1.67 6.16
C MET A 92 -11.65 2.01 7.50
N PHE A 93 -10.87 3.10 7.52
CA PHE A 93 -10.15 3.56 8.70
C PHE A 93 -10.52 5.01 9.02
N SER A 94 -10.85 5.29 10.27
CA SER A 94 -10.94 6.67 10.72
C SER A 94 -9.55 7.25 11.01
N HIS A 95 -9.47 8.58 11.06
CA HIS A 95 -8.31 9.21 11.70
C HIS A 95 -8.24 8.79 13.18
N ALA A 96 -7.03 8.73 13.71
CA ALA A 96 -6.82 8.59 15.14
C ALA A 96 -7.14 9.94 15.82
N ILE A 97 -8.10 9.94 16.74
CA ILE A 97 -8.58 11.14 17.42
C ILE A 97 -8.27 11.00 18.92
N SER A 98 -7.64 12.01 19.50
CA SER A 98 -7.38 12.01 20.94
C SER A 98 -8.68 12.13 21.73
N VAL A 99 -8.80 11.36 22.82
CA VAL A 99 -9.96 11.43 23.73
C VAL A 99 -9.80 12.47 24.83
N ASN A 100 -8.66 13.17 24.84
CA ASN A 100 -8.34 14.25 25.77
C ASN A 100 -7.71 15.42 25.00
N ARG A 101 -7.67 16.59 25.61
CA ARG A 101 -6.93 17.73 25.05
C ARG A 101 -5.46 17.37 24.91
N VAL A 102 -4.88 17.72 23.77
CA VAL A 102 -3.47 17.51 23.44
C VAL A 102 -2.82 18.87 23.28
N ASP A 103 -1.73 19.10 23.98
CA ASP A 103 -0.84 20.22 23.75
C ASP A 103 0.45 19.64 23.09
N ASN A 104 0.87 20.29 22.01
CA ASN A 104 2.09 19.86 21.31
C ASN A 104 3.31 20.48 21.98
N ASP A 105 4.29 19.65 22.30
CA ASP A 105 5.62 20.08 22.70
C ASP A 105 6.49 20.27 21.47
N LEU A 106 7.12 21.42 21.36
CA LEU A 106 8.02 21.76 20.26
C LEU A 106 9.48 21.57 20.72
N ASP A 107 10.20 20.73 20.03
CA ASP A 107 11.63 20.55 20.17
C ASP A 107 12.35 21.18 18.98
N PHE A 108 13.11 22.21 19.25
CA PHE A 108 13.87 22.92 18.24
C PHE A 108 15.29 22.35 18.16
N PHE A 109 15.72 21.98 16.97
CA PHE A 109 17.06 21.47 16.74
C PHE A 109 17.84 22.32 15.75
N THR A 110 19.14 22.47 16.00
CA THR A 110 20.09 23.08 15.08
C THR A 110 21.28 22.16 14.88
N ALA A 111 21.74 22.03 13.64
CA ALA A 111 23.01 21.37 13.34
C ALA A 111 24.01 22.44 12.89
N VAL A 112 25.18 22.44 13.52
CA VAL A 112 26.32 23.28 13.13
C VAL A 112 27.30 22.38 12.35
N ASP A 113 27.73 22.87 11.20
CA ASP A 113 28.76 22.18 10.41
C ASP A 113 30.16 22.71 10.83
N ASP A 114 30.84 21.96 11.66
CA ASP A 114 32.15 22.31 12.19
C ASP A 114 33.26 22.31 11.12
N LEU A 115 32.97 21.76 9.93
CA LEU A 115 33.93 21.70 8.83
C LEU A 115 33.82 22.91 7.89
N LYS A 116 32.81 23.77 8.07
CA LYS A 116 32.68 25.00 7.27
C LYS A 116 33.70 26.05 7.68
N PRO A 117 34.28 26.77 6.70
CA PRO A 117 35.12 27.93 7.00
C PRO A 117 34.39 28.96 7.84
N ARG A 118 35.03 29.56 8.80
CA ARG A 118 34.47 30.57 9.74
C ARG A 118 33.79 31.75 9.07
N GLU A 119 34.07 32.00 7.81
CA GLU A 119 33.47 33.08 6.99
C GLU A 119 32.05 32.73 6.46
N GLN A 120 31.65 31.46 6.55
CA GLN A 120 30.32 30.99 6.19
C GLN A 120 29.53 30.55 7.43
N THR A 121 29.34 31.46 8.37
CA THR A 121 28.53 31.21 9.55
C THR A 121 27.05 31.07 9.19
N GLY A 122 26.55 29.85 9.18
CA GLY A 122 25.15 29.53 9.02
C GLY A 122 24.87 28.13 9.53
N SER A 123 23.72 27.93 10.16
CA SER A 123 23.25 26.61 10.55
C SER A 123 23.13 25.74 9.29
N ALA A 124 23.73 24.56 9.30
CA ALA A 124 23.65 23.63 8.21
C ALA A 124 22.22 23.07 8.04
N HIS A 125 21.54 22.93 9.17
CA HIS A 125 20.16 22.51 9.20
C HIS A 125 19.48 23.01 10.48
N MET A 126 18.30 23.59 10.35
CA MET A 126 17.45 24.01 11.46
C MET A 126 16.06 23.44 11.23
N GLY A 127 15.41 23.02 12.30
CA GLY A 127 14.02 22.55 12.22
C GLY A 127 13.42 22.42 13.60
N ASP A 128 12.14 22.21 13.60
CA ASP A 128 11.32 21.94 14.78
C ASP A 128 10.70 20.56 14.67
N LEU A 129 10.51 19.92 15.79
CA LEU A 129 9.86 18.64 15.94
C LEU A 129 8.71 18.78 16.91
N GLU A 130 7.55 18.35 16.48
CA GLU A 130 6.38 18.31 17.32
C GLU A 130 6.21 16.95 17.97
N PHE A 131 6.00 16.93 19.27
CA PHE A 131 5.69 15.74 20.06
C PHE A 131 4.36 15.95 20.77
N ASN A 132 3.60 14.86 20.87
CA ASN A 132 2.42 14.84 21.71
C ASN A 132 2.25 13.49 22.39
N THR A 133 1.50 13.49 23.48
CA THR A 133 1.08 12.27 24.20
C THR A 133 -0.40 12.33 24.46
N ALA A 134 -1.14 11.33 23.99
CA ALA A 134 -2.56 11.23 24.22
C ALA A 134 -3.07 9.79 24.22
N CYS A 135 -4.25 9.58 24.73
CA CYS A 135 -5.02 8.39 24.47
C CYS A 135 -5.80 8.59 23.17
N TYR A 136 -5.55 7.75 22.18
CA TYR A 136 -6.16 7.86 20.85
C TYR A 136 -7.27 6.83 20.66
N TYR A 137 -8.40 7.30 20.14
CA TYR A 137 -9.47 6.49 19.61
C TYR A 137 -9.27 6.28 18.12
N ARG A 138 -9.43 5.03 17.66
CA ARG A 138 -9.39 4.66 16.26
C ARG A 138 -10.55 3.72 15.94
N TYR A 139 -11.25 4.00 14.86
CA TYR A 139 -12.32 3.16 14.34
C TYR A 139 -11.88 2.48 13.06
N VAL A 140 -12.18 1.19 12.94
CA VAL A 140 -11.96 0.40 11.73
C VAL A 140 -13.25 -0.32 11.39
N ALA A 141 -13.67 -0.23 10.14
CA ALA A 141 -14.81 -0.99 9.63
C ALA A 141 -14.37 -1.90 8.48
N LEU A 142 -15.05 -3.02 8.35
CA LEU A 142 -14.84 -3.99 7.28
C LEU A 142 -16.18 -4.35 6.67
N ASN A 143 -16.31 -4.16 5.34
CA ASN A 143 -17.46 -4.60 4.57
C ASN A 143 -17.26 -6.06 4.16
N LEU A 144 -17.93 -6.98 4.87
CA LEU A 144 -17.81 -8.41 4.62
C LEU A 144 -18.54 -8.86 3.35
N ASP A 145 -19.59 -8.16 2.94
CA ASP A 145 -20.32 -8.47 1.72
C ASP A 145 -19.47 -8.11 0.49
N LEU A 146 -18.83 -6.93 0.50
CA LEU A 146 -17.89 -6.54 -0.54
C LEU A 146 -16.70 -7.50 -0.61
N LEU A 147 -16.16 -7.91 0.55
CA LEU A 147 -15.05 -8.85 0.61
C LEU A 147 -15.43 -10.23 0.03
N ALA A 148 -16.70 -10.58 0.05
CA ALA A 148 -17.21 -11.85 -0.50
C ALA A 148 -17.58 -11.75 -1.98
N ASP A 149 -17.48 -10.58 -2.61
CA ASP A 149 -17.75 -10.39 -4.04
C ASP A 149 -16.68 -11.09 -4.90
N GLY A 150 -17.07 -11.42 -6.15
CA GLY A 150 -16.22 -12.09 -7.13
C GLY A 150 -14.96 -11.30 -7.50
N ASP A 151 -15.06 -9.97 -7.48
CA ASP A 151 -13.95 -9.07 -7.76
C ASP A 151 -12.94 -8.96 -6.59
N HIS A 152 -13.25 -9.57 -5.44
CA HIS A 152 -12.43 -9.59 -4.23
C HIS A 152 -12.04 -11.02 -3.87
N LEU A 153 -12.42 -11.47 -2.68
CA LEU A 153 -12.09 -12.80 -2.16
C LEU A 153 -13.25 -13.81 -2.34
N GLY A 154 -14.20 -13.54 -3.25
CA GLY A 154 -15.36 -14.39 -3.47
C GLY A 154 -15.04 -15.81 -3.91
N GLU A 155 -13.94 -16.01 -4.64
CA GLU A 155 -13.47 -17.33 -5.07
C GLU A 155 -12.82 -18.15 -3.94
N LEU A 156 -12.42 -17.53 -2.83
CA LEU A 156 -11.86 -18.23 -1.69
C LEU A 156 -12.96 -18.98 -0.92
N SER A 157 -12.60 -20.09 -0.32
CA SER A 157 -13.47 -20.80 0.60
C SER A 157 -13.83 -19.94 1.81
N LEU A 158 -14.92 -20.28 2.48
CA LEU A 158 -15.34 -19.58 3.70
C LEU A 158 -14.26 -19.60 4.79
N GLU A 159 -13.49 -20.68 4.89
CA GLU A 159 -12.41 -20.82 5.87
C GLU A 159 -11.23 -19.91 5.55
N GLU A 160 -10.82 -19.83 4.29
CA GLU A 160 -9.75 -18.94 3.85
C GLU A 160 -10.14 -17.47 4.06
N ARG A 161 -11.37 -17.07 3.71
CA ARG A 161 -11.88 -15.72 3.99
C ARG A 161 -11.91 -15.40 5.48
N ARG A 162 -12.34 -16.33 6.31
CA ARG A 162 -12.30 -16.16 7.78
C ARG A 162 -10.88 -15.97 8.28
N SER A 163 -9.93 -16.76 7.81
CA SER A 163 -8.53 -16.65 8.16
C SER A 163 -7.95 -15.27 7.74
N ALA A 164 -8.31 -14.80 6.56
CA ALA A 164 -7.91 -13.47 6.09
C ALA A 164 -8.48 -12.36 6.99
N VAL A 165 -9.77 -12.42 7.33
CA VAL A 165 -10.41 -11.45 8.23
C VAL A 165 -9.79 -11.50 9.63
N GLU A 166 -9.54 -12.69 10.18
CA GLU A 166 -8.90 -12.85 11.49
C GLU A 166 -7.50 -12.22 11.49
N THR A 167 -6.72 -12.48 10.44
CA THR A 167 -5.37 -11.91 10.27
C THR A 167 -5.44 -10.38 10.20
N PHE A 168 -6.37 -9.84 9.42
CA PHE A 168 -6.61 -8.41 9.32
C PHE A 168 -6.96 -7.80 10.68
N LEU A 169 -7.89 -8.38 11.43
CA LEU A 169 -8.28 -7.88 12.75
C LEU A 169 -7.12 -7.94 13.75
N ARG A 170 -6.33 -9.01 13.74
CA ARG A 170 -5.09 -9.09 14.55
C ARG A 170 -4.10 -8.01 14.18
N ALA A 171 -3.88 -7.79 12.87
CA ALA A 171 -3.01 -6.73 12.38
C ALA A 171 -3.50 -5.34 12.81
N CYS A 172 -4.81 -5.06 12.76
CA CYS A 172 -5.39 -3.81 13.24
C CYS A 172 -5.09 -3.53 14.72
N VAL A 173 -4.99 -4.58 15.53
CA VAL A 173 -4.66 -4.45 16.96
C VAL A 173 -3.17 -4.24 17.20
N THR A 174 -2.33 -4.94 16.45
CA THR A 174 -0.89 -5.02 16.72
C THR A 174 -0.05 -4.06 15.88
N ALA A 175 -0.50 -3.67 14.69
CA ALA A 175 0.22 -2.77 13.79
C ALA A 175 0.04 -1.31 14.21
N SER A 176 0.66 -0.93 15.32
CA SER A 176 0.75 0.47 15.73
C SER A 176 1.88 1.15 14.98
N PRO A 177 1.65 2.33 14.36
CA PRO A 177 2.72 3.07 13.70
C PRO A 177 3.82 3.44 14.70
N ALA A 178 5.03 2.99 14.42
CA ALA A 178 6.22 3.35 15.22
C ALA A 178 6.90 4.56 14.58
N ALA A 179 6.36 5.75 14.80
CA ALA A 179 7.02 6.98 14.40
C ALA A 179 8.37 7.10 15.15
N ARG A 180 9.41 7.54 14.43
CA ARG A 180 10.75 7.72 14.97
C ARG A 180 11.27 6.47 15.71
N LYS A 181 11.27 5.37 15.00
CA LYS A 181 11.67 4.05 15.47
C LYS A 181 12.91 4.04 16.37
N ASN A 182 13.93 4.83 16.06
CA ASN A 182 15.20 4.82 16.77
C ASN A 182 15.21 5.67 18.06
N SER A 183 14.29 6.63 18.20
CA SER A 183 14.26 7.54 19.34
C SER A 183 13.07 7.34 20.28
N MET A 184 11.95 6.79 19.79
CA MET A 184 10.72 6.68 20.58
C MET A 184 10.22 5.25 20.78
N LEU A 185 10.40 4.34 19.83
CA LEU A 185 9.99 2.93 19.89
C LEU A 185 8.63 2.70 20.61
N ALA A 186 7.64 3.50 20.30
CA ALA A 186 6.35 3.50 21.00
C ALA A 186 5.42 2.41 20.42
N ASN A 187 5.70 1.16 20.76
CA ASN A 187 4.82 0.02 20.41
C ASN A 187 3.78 -0.19 21.53
N THR A 188 2.73 0.63 21.51
CA THR A 188 1.65 0.51 22.48
C THR A 188 0.49 -0.28 21.89
N LEU A 189 0.05 -1.31 22.62
CA LEU A 189 -1.18 -2.03 22.29
C LEU A 189 -2.40 -1.27 22.81
N PRO A 190 -3.59 -1.44 22.16
CA PRO A 190 -4.81 -0.81 22.65
C PRO A 190 -5.17 -1.34 24.05
N GLY A 191 -5.52 -0.40 24.95
CA GLY A 191 -6.02 -0.74 26.30
C GLY A 191 -7.48 -1.21 26.30
N PHE A 192 -8.23 -0.90 25.23
CA PHE A 192 -9.62 -1.30 25.09
C PHE A 192 -9.93 -1.58 23.60
N ILE A 193 -10.68 -2.65 23.35
CA ILE A 193 -11.13 -3.04 22.01
C ILE A 193 -12.62 -3.39 22.10
N LEU A 194 -13.42 -2.78 21.22
CA LEU A 194 -14.82 -3.10 21.04
C LEU A 194 -15.07 -3.61 19.63
N GLY A 195 -15.55 -4.83 19.49
CA GLY A 195 -16.00 -5.39 18.21
C GLY A 195 -17.52 -5.35 18.10
N ILE A 196 -18.03 -4.89 16.94
CA ILE A 196 -19.46 -4.85 16.64
C ILE A 196 -19.67 -5.51 15.27
N ALA A 197 -20.51 -6.54 15.21
CA ALA A 197 -20.99 -7.11 13.96
C ALA A 197 -22.39 -6.59 13.69
N ARG A 198 -22.63 -6.11 12.47
CA ARG A 198 -23.95 -5.71 11.98
C ARG A 198 -24.33 -6.62 10.81
N ARG A 199 -25.61 -6.93 10.74
CA ARG A 199 -26.26 -7.56 9.59
C ARG A 199 -26.95 -6.49 8.77
#